data_6ec8471a136b524fc2346d921efd0e38
#
_entry.id   6ec8471a136b524fc2346d921efd0e38
#
_cell.length_a   1.000
_cell.length_b   1.000
_cell.length_c   1.000
_cell.angle_alpha   90.00
_cell.angle_beta   90.00
_cell.angle_gamma   90.00
#
_symmetry.space_group_name_H-M   'P 1'
#
loop_
_entity.id
_entity.type
_entity.pdbx_description
1 polymer ?
#
loop_
_entity_poly.entity_id
_entity_poly.type
_entity_poly.pdbx_seq_one_letter_code
_entity_poly.pdbx_strand_id
1 'polypeptide(L)'
;MKKHLLSFFALGTAFVLCPTLATAQVENPPAPNEGIPPPQPPMEEMMTPPSPPPADNEFTLSAQIRPRFEYRNGAYRPLVEGESPAILTNNRVRLNFDYKHSDRLHLYVSLQNVNVWGQAQQVQAVDKTGGMSVFEAYAEFPLVNTLSAKVGRQVIALDDDRIFGSLDWHPAGRSHDAVNLNWTPSEKWTLRGFFAYNQSGSTTTPTLNVNTPSGQNFTPGLGQDYQHLQALHAHYNISEAHQLSLLFANLGYRTNDSADQNMQTFGAHYTGKSNQLTYGASAYMQTGKNATGADKSAYMFAVNAGYKFSPIFGLTAGIDYLSGNASDDTSGKDKKFNPFSGTNHKFYGFMDYYYVGFTPSVGLLNPYLTANVRTGEKSNLSATYHFFAPAAKFETDKKHSSLGSEIDLVYNLKVQPFIGLQVGYSTYFANDGTKALKGTANQRGYQDWFWCSLNINPKLFSAIF
;
A
#
# COMPACT_ATOMS: atom_id res chain seq x y z
N MET A 1 6.79 -34.51 -18.19
CA MET A 1 6.26 -33.32 -17.50
C MET A 1 5.45 -33.60 -16.23
N LYS A 2 5.49 -34.77 -15.60
CA LYS A 2 4.71 -35.12 -14.36
C LYS A 2 5.59 -35.45 -13.14
N LYS A 3 6.90 -35.19 -13.17
CA LYS A 3 7.81 -35.62 -12.07
C LYS A 3 8.35 -34.51 -11.16
N HIS A 4 8.08 -33.23 -11.41
CA HIS A 4 8.62 -32.14 -10.59
C HIS A 4 7.62 -31.50 -9.58
N LEU A 5 6.35 -31.90 -9.62
CA LEU A 5 5.32 -31.31 -8.73
C LEU A 5 5.27 -31.96 -7.32
N LEU A 6 5.88 -33.12 -7.14
CA LEU A 6 5.82 -33.89 -5.88
C LEU A 6 6.95 -33.57 -4.89
N SER A 7 8.00 -32.85 -5.29
CA SER A 7 9.12 -32.55 -4.37
C SER A 7 8.91 -31.31 -3.51
N PHE A 8 7.97 -30.44 -3.82
CA PHE A 8 7.73 -29.20 -3.06
C PHE A 8 6.80 -29.37 -1.84
N PHE A 9 5.99 -30.42 -1.81
CA PHE A 9 5.09 -30.69 -0.66
C PHE A 9 5.77 -31.37 0.54
N ALA A 10 7.01 -31.86 0.38
CA ALA A 10 7.71 -32.57 1.45
C ALA A 10 8.45 -31.67 2.45
N LEU A 11 8.59 -30.36 2.17
CA LEU A 11 9.24 -29.40 3.11
C LEU A 11 8.27 -28.70 4.07
N GLY A 12 6.99 -28.90 3.92
CA GLY A 12 5.94 -28.23 4.74
C GLY A 12 5.57 -28.93 6.06
N THR A 13 6.07 -30.14 6.32
CA THR A 13 5.61 -30.96 7.47
C THR A 13 6.59 -31.07 8.64
N ALA A 14 7.68 -30.32 8.65
CA ALA A 14 8.72 -30.44 9.68
C ALA A 14 8.65 -29.41 10.81
N PHE A 15 7.60 -28.59 10.93
CA PHE A 15 7.52 -27.56 11.98
C PHE A 15 6.21 -27.61 12.80
N VAL A 16 5.74 -28.79 13.17
CA VAL A 16 4.69 -28.90 14.18
C VAL A 16 5.06 -30.03 15.14
N LEU A 17 5.83 -29.72 16.16
CA LEU A 17 5.85 -30.44 17.44
C LEU A 17 6.63 -29.56 18.46
N CYS A 18 5.88 -28.79 19.23
CA CYS A 18 6.37 -28.29 20.51
C CYS A 18 5.29 -28.62 21.56
N PRO A 19 5.67 -29.23 22.67
CA PRO A 19 4.71 -29.77 23.63
C PRO A 19 4.08 -28.70 24.50
N THR A 20 2.81 -28.89 24.79
CA THR A 20 2.02 -28.17 25.78
C THR A 20 2.62 -28.29 27.17
N LEU A 21 3.08 -27.18 27.74
CA LEU A 21 3.33 -27.06 29.19
C LEU A 21 2.01 -26.67 29.86
N ALA A 22 1.48 -27.61 30.63
CA ALA A 22 0.37 -27.38 31.53
C ALA A 22 0.86 -26.49 32.70
N THR A 23 0.24 -25.33 32.86
CA THR A 23 0.40 -24.53 34.08
C THR A 23 -0.61 -24.99 35.12
N ALA A 24 -0.11 -25.53 36.22
CA ALA A 24 -0.89 -25.83 37.41
C ALA A 24 -1.39 -24.53 38.05
N GLN A 25 -2.67 -24.45 38.32
CA GLN A 25 -3.23 -23.40 39.19
C GLN A 25 -2.84 -23.70 40.64
N VAL A 26 -2.24 -22.71 41.27
CA VAL A 26 -2.03 -22.72 42.72
C VAL A 26 -3.22 -21.97 43.34
N GLU A 27 -4.06 -22.69 44.07
CA GLU A 27 -5.10 -22.10 44.91
C GLU A 27 -4.46 -21.41 46.12
N ASN A 28 -4.86 -20.14 46.35
CA ASN A 28 -4.49 -19.42 47.55
C ASN A 28 -5.42 -19.83 48.73
N PRO A 29 -4.85 -20.02 49.94
CA PRO A 29 -5.66 -20.28 51.11
C PRO A 29 -6.44 -19.05 51.60
N PRO A 30 -7.59 -19.22 52.30
CA PRO A 30 -8.40 -18.13 52.77
C PRO A 30 -7.70 -17.28 53.85
N ALA A 31 -7.91 -15.95 53.73
CA ALA A 31 -7.35 -14.98 54.68
C ALA A 31 -8.04 -15.07 56.08
N PRO A 32 -7.29 -14.85 57.16
CA PRO A 32 -7.87 -14.78 58.52
C PRO A 32 -8.65 -13.50 58.77
N ASN A 33 -9.72 -13.62 59.59
CA ASN A 33 -10.52 -12.52 60.06
C ASN A 33 -9.69 -11.47 60.77
N GLU A 34 -9.60 -10.26 60.24
CA GLU A 34 -8.96 -9.14 60.94
C GLU A 34 -10.01 -8.29 61.64
N GLY A 35 -9.75 -8.05 62.94
CA GLY A 35 -10.53 -7.19 63.81
C GLY A 35 -10.37 -5.71 63.44
N ILE A 36 -11.35 -4.91 63.86
CA ILE A 36 -11.46 -3.48 63.60
C ILE A 36 -10.18 -2.76 64.08
N PRO A 37 -9.47 -2.04 63.19
CA PRO A 37 -8.28 -1.29 63.57
C PRO A 37 -8.66 0.00 64.38
N PRO A 38 -7.79 0.47 65.27
CA PRO A 38 -7.98 1.72 66.02
C PRO A 38 -7.97 2.93 65.05
N PRO A 39 -8.59 4.06 65.45
CA PRO A 39 -8.65 5.26 64.61
C PRO A 39 -7.25 5.78 64.32
N GLN A 40 -6.95 5.92 63.04
CA GLN A 40 -5.69 6.50 62.57
C GLN A 40 -5.62 8.01 62.91
N PRO A 41 -4.42 8.52 63.24
CA PRO A 41 -4.22 9.96 63.36
C PRO A 41 -4.46 10.66 62.03
N PRO A 42 -4.80 11.97 62.00
CA PRO A 42 -5.08 12.72 60.77
C PRO A 42 -3.89 12.54 59.80
N MET A 43 -4.17 12.10 58.61
CA MET A 43 -3.18 12.06 57.56
C MET A 43 -2.71 13.50 57.29
N GLU A 44 -1.45 13.79 57.61
CA GLU A 44 -0.75 14.86 56.97
C GLU A 44 -0.94 14.65 55.48
N GLU A 45 -1.46 15.66 54.78
CA GLU A 45 -1.47 15.68 53.31
C GLU A 45 -0.05 15.36 52.82
N MET A 46 0.20 14.11 52.45
CA MET A 46 1.38 13.79 51.69
C MET A 46 1.30 14.63 50.42
N MET A 47 2.02 15.73 50.41
CA MET A 47 2.29 16.47 49.16
C MET A 47 2.75 15.47 48.16
N THR A 48 1.90 15.08 47.22
CA THR A 48 2.35 14.36 46.02
C THR A 48 3.47 15.19 45.44
N PRO A 49 4.64 14.60 45.19
CA PRO A 49 5.71 15.38 44.57
C PRO A 49 5.14 16.00 43.30
N PRO A 50 5.46 17.28 43.03
CA PRO A 50 4.97 17.94 41.84
C PRO A 50 5.24 17.03 40.65
N SER A 51 4.21 16.78 39.84
CA SER A 51 4.39 16.02 38.59
C SER A 51 5.57 16.63 37.85
N PRO A 52 6.53 15.80 37.37
CA PRO A 52 7.66 16.34 36.63
C PRO A 52 7.11 17.23 35.50
N PRO A 53 7.77 18.35 35.21
CA PRO A 53 7.33 19.23 34.12
C PRO A 53 7.18 18.36 32.85
N PRO A 54 6.17 18.64 31.99
CA PRO A 54 6.00 17.89 30.76
C PRO A 54 7.35 17.88 30.01
N ALA A 55 7.83 16.70 29.70
CA ALA A 55 9.10 16.53 29.02
C ALA A 55 9.01 17.23 27.66
N ASP A 56 9.93 18.15 27.40
CA ASP A 56 9.88 19.00 26.23
C ASP A 56 10.29 18.28 24.95
N ASN A 57 11.01 17.17 25.05
CA ASN A 57 11.58 16.49 23.91
C ASN A 57 11.36 14.96 23.97
N GLU A 58 11.04 14.38 22.83
CA GLU A 58 11.01 12.93 22.64
C GLU A 58 11.88 12.54 21.44
N PHE A 59 12.73 11.55 21.60
CA PHE A 59 13.49 10.96 20.51
C PHE A 59 13.24 9.46 20.47
N THR A 60 12.88 8.93 19.29
CA THR A 60 12.70 7.50 19.05
C THR A 60 13.55 7.07 17.86
N LEU A 61 14.37 6.02 18.06
CA LEU A 61 15.07 5.29 17.01
C LEU A 61 14.39 3.96 16.79
N SER A 62 13.99 3.67 15.54
CA SER A 62 13.41 2.39 15.15
C SER A 62 14.03 1.87 13.86
N ALA A 63 13.92 0.56 13.65
CA ALA A 63 14.38 -0.07 12.42
C ALA A 63 13.26 -0.88 11.77
N GLN A 64 13.37 -1.10 10.48
CA GLN A 64 12.61 -2.10 9.74
C GLN A 64 13.56 -2.98 8.95
N ILE A 65 13.37 -4.29 9.02
CA ILE A 65 14.00 -5.26 8.13
C ILE A 65 12.88 -6.10 7.54
N ARG A 66 12.77 -6.09 6.19
CA ARG A 66 11.68 -6.76 5.49
C ARG A 66 12.19 -7.57 4.29
N PRO A 67 12.75 -8.76 4.50
CA PRO A 67 12.98 -9.71 3.43
C PRO A 67 11.65 -10.26 2.91
N ARG A 68 11.53 -10.40 1.58
CA ARG A 68 10.40 -11.01 0.90
C ARG A 68 10.90 -11.92 -0.20
N PHE A 69 10.73 -13.22 0.01
CA PHE A 69 10.94 -14.24 -1.00
C PHE A 69 9.76 -14.22 -2.00
N GLU A 70 10.07 -14.34 -3.28
CA GLU A 70 9.08 -14.37 -4.33
C GLU A 70 9.42 -15.44 -5.38
N TYR A 71 8.41 -16.21 -5.77
CA TYR A 71 8.39 -17.03 -6.97
C TYR A 71 7.36 -16.44 -7.92
N ARG A 72 7.79 -15.91 -9.06
CA ARG A 72 6.97 -15.21 -10.05
C ARG A 72 6.90 -16.03 -11.32
N ASN A 73 5.78 -16.67 -11.56
CA ASN A 73 5.48 -17.37 -12.80
C ASN A 73 4.41 -16.58 -13.56
N GLY A 74 4.78 -15.39 -14.06
CA GLY A 74 3.89 -14.51 -14.81
C GLY A 74 3.29 -13.36 -14.00
N ALA A 75 3.95 -12.88 -12.94
CA ALA A 75 3.58 -11.61 -12.31
C ALA A 75 3.81 -10.43 -13.25
N TYR A 76 2.95 -9.40 -13.18
CA TYR A 76 2.89 -8.19 -14.01
C TYR A 76 2.47 -8.41 -15.46
N ARG A 77 2.86 -9.50 -16.07
CA ARG A 77 2.46 -9.96 -17.41
C ARG A 77 2.50 -11.48 -17.49
N PRO A 78 1.69 -12.07 -18.38
CA PRO A 78 1.81 -13.50 -18.63
C PRO A 78 3.21 -13.89 -19.09
N LEU A 79 3.71 -15.02 -18.60
CA LEU A 79 4.86 -15.69 -19.21
C LEU A 79 4.46 -16.28 -20.55
N VAL A 80 5.34 -16.16 -21.53
CA VAL A 80 5.20 -16.81 -22.83
C VAL A 80 5.95 -18.14 -22.83
N GLU A 81 5.69 -18.95 -23.83
CA GLU A 81 6.39 -20.23 -24.03
C GLU A 81 7.90 -19.98 -24.17
N GLY A 82 8.72 -20.79 -23.49
CA GLY A 82 10.17 -20.65 -23.44
C GLY A 82 10.70 -19.76 -22.32
N GLU A 83 9.89 -18.90 -21.69
CA GLU A 83 10.31 -18.13 -20.52
C GLU A 83 10.28 -18.97 -19.23
N SER A 84 11.18 -18.65 -18.29
CA SER A 84 11.26 -19.29 -16.98
C SER A 84 10.71 -18.38 -15.88
N PRO A 85 10.13 -18.92 -14.80
CA PRO A 85 9.73 -18.15 -13.63
C PRO A 85 10.92 -17.44 -12.96
N ALA A 86 10.69 -16.29 -12.37
CA ALA A 86 11.67 -15.59 -11.53
C ALA A 86 11.61 -16.09 -10.10
N ILE A 87 12.79 -16.27 -9.47
CA ILE A 87 12.95 -16.59 -8.05
C ILE A 87 13.90 -15.57 -7.46
N LEU A 88 13.44 -14.81 -6.48
CA LEU A 88 14.23 -13.74 -5.86
C LEU A 88 13.84 -13.51 -4.39
N THR A 89 14.73 -12.89 -3.64
CA THR A 89 14.43 -12.36 -2.32
C THR A 89 14.73 -10.86 -2.34
N ASN A 90 13.68 -10.05 -2.31
CA ASN A 90 13.80 -8.61 -2.06
C ASN A 90 14.09 -8.39 -0.60
N ASN A 91 14.87 -7.37 -0.28
CA ASN A 91 15.08 -6.95 1.09
C ASN A 91 14.95 -5.43 1.19
N ARG A 92 14.20 -4.95 2.17
CA ARG A 92 14.14 -3.55 2.56
C ARG A 92 14.66 -3.40 3.97
N VAL A 93 15.60 -2.49 4.16
CA VAL A 93 16.06 -2.04 5.48
C VAL A 93 15.75 -0.57 5.61
N ARG A 94 15.12 -0.15 6.72
CA ARG A 94 14.92 1.25 7.10
C ARG A 94 15.48 1.49 8.49
N LEU A 95 16.03 2.67 8.68
CA LEU A 95 16.41 3.21 9.98
C LEU A 95 15.70 4.56 10.14
N ASN A 96 14.85 4.66 11.15
CA ASN A 96 13.98 5.82 11.35
C ASN A 96 14.38 6.58 12.59
N PHE A 97 14.58 7.88 12.43
CA PHE A 97 14.85 8.86 13.47
C PHE A 97 13.61 9.76 13.60
N ASP A 98 12.98 9.73 14.74
CA ASP A 98 11.77 10.48 15.07
C ASP A 98 12.06 11.38 16.27
N TYR A 99 12.09 12.70 16.05
CA TYR A 99 12.34 13.69 17.09
C TYR A 99 11.18 14.68 17.18
N LYS A 100 10.66 14.84 18.37
CA LYS A 100 9.60 15.79 18.70
C LYS A 100 10.09 16.74 19.78
N HIS A 101 9.95 18.04 19.53
CA HIS A 101 10.18 19.11 20.51
C HIS A 101 8.83 19.67 20.94
N SER A 102 8.25 19.13 22.03
CA SER A 102 6.88 19.42 22.45
C SER A 102 5.88 19.27 21.29
N ASP A 103 4.96 20.21 21.16
CA ASP A 103 4.03 20.40 20.05
C ASP A 103 4.53 21.38 18.97
N ARG A 104 5.80 21.83 19.08
CA ARG A 104 6.34 22.92 18.25
C ARG A 104 7.05 22.43 17.00
N LEU A 105 7.67 21.23 17.07
CA LEU A 105 8.48 20.73 15.96
C LEU A 105 8.50 19.20 16.00
N HIS A 106 8.23 18.59 14.86
CA HIS A 106 8.44 17.16 14.60
C HIS A 106 9.43 17.03 13.43
N LEU A 107 10.58 16.44 13.69
CA LEU A 107 11.56 16.08 12.67
C LEU A 107 11.54 14.57 12.49
N TYR A 108 11.44 14.14 11.26
CA TYR A 108 11.47 12.71 10.92
C TYR A 108 12.42 12.47 9.76
N VAL A 109 13.31 11.48 9.92
CA VAL A 109 14.22 11.01 8.87
C VAL A 109 14.16 9.50 8.81
N SER A 110 13.89 8.96 7.62
CA SER A 110 13.92 7.53 7.33
C SER A 110 14.96 7.26 6.24
N LEU A 111 16.05 6.63 6.62
CA LEU A 111 17.05 6.12 5.69
C LEU A 111 16.62 4.74 5.21
N GLN A 112 16.81 4.45 3.94
CA GLN A 112 16.35 3.21 3.32
C GLN A 112 17.44 2.59 2.44
N ASN A 113 17.59 1.27 2.53
CA ASN A 113 18.25 0.45 1.51
C ASN A 113 17.26 -0.59 0.97
N VAL A 114 17.23 -0.75 -0.34
CA VAL A 114 16.47 -1.81 -1.02
C VAL A 114 17.42 -2.56 -1.94
N ASN A 115 17.45 -3.87 -1.80
CA ASN A 115 18.32 -4.74 -2.59
C ASN A 115 17.64 -6.10 -2.85
N VAL A 116 18.26 -6.89 -3.73
CA VAL A 116 17.93 -8.31 -3.93
C VAL A 116 19.10 -9.14 -3.42
N TRP A 117 18.82 -10.21 -2.69
CA TRP A 117 19.85 -11.12 -2.19
C TRP A 117 20.68 -11.71 -3.35
N GLY A 118 22.00 -11.69 -3.18
CA GLY A 118 22.95 -12.09 -4.22
C GLY A 118 23.35 -10.99 -5.20
N GLN A 119 22.73 -9.80 -5.13
CA GLN A 119 23.09 -8.65 -5.93
C GLN A 119 24.46 -8.07 -5.53
N ALA A 120 24.76 -8.08 -4.24
CA ALA A 120 26.06 -7.72 -3.69
C ALA A 120 26.96 -8.97 -3.59
N GLN A 121 28.25 -8.81 -3.88
CA GLN A 121 29.23 -9.89 -3.67
C GLN A 121 29.42 -10.12 -2.17
N GLN A 122 29.76 -11.37 -1.76
CA GLN A 122 30.02 -11.71 -0.36
C GLN A 122 31.19 -10.95 0.23
N VAL A 123 32.23 -10.72 -0.56
CA VAL A 123 33.37 -9.85 -0.20
C VAL A 123 33.27 -8.60 -1.04
N GLN A 124 32.81 -7.51 -0.44
CA GLN A 124 32.52 -6.25 -1.13
C GLN A 124 33.28 -5.11 -0.47
N ALA A 125 34.21 -4.52 -1.19
CA ALA A 125 34.94 -3.34 -0.77
C ALA A 125 34.18 -2.04 -1.05
N VAL A 126 33.35 -2.03 -2.10
CA VAL A 126 32.56 -0.86 -2.53
C VAL A 126 31.17 -1.33 -2.95
N ASP A 127 30.14 -0.72 -2.41
CA ASP A 127 28.77 -0.99 -2.84
C ASP A 127 28.49 -0.37 -4.22
N LYS A 128 28.31 -1.24 -5.23
CA LYS A 128 27.96 -0.86 -6.60
C LYS A 128 26.46 -0.98 -6.88
N THR A 129 25.68 -1.47 -5.90
CA THR A 129 24.29 -1.87 -6.10
C THR A 129 23.27 -0.83 -5.59
N GLY A 130 23.74 0.33 -5.18
CA GLY A 130 22.96 1.40 -4.57
C GLY A 130 23.10 1.42 -3.06
N GLY A 131 23.53 2.54 -2.54
CA GLY A 131 23.71 2.79 -1.12
C GLY A 131 22.39 3.06 -0.40
N MET A 132 22.51 3.68 0.76
CA MET A 132 21.37 4.23 1.50
C MET A 132 20.73 5.38 0.73
N SER A 133 19.41 5.38 0.67
CA SER A 133 18.59 6.47 0.15
C SER A 133 17.77 7.10 1.27
N VAL A 134 17.32 8.32 1.07
CA VAL A 134 16.37 8.98 1.97
C VAL A 134 14.96 8.62 1.51
N PHE A 135 14.23 7.86 2.32
CA PHE A 135 12.83 7.53 2.05
C PHE A 135 11.90 8.67 2.49
N GLU A 136 12.10 9.19 3.70
CA GLU A 136 11.43 10.38 4.21
C GLU A 136 12.44 11.28 4.93
N ALA A 137 12.29 12.60 4.81
CA ALA A 137 13.01 13.60 5.57
C ALA A 137 12.17 14.88 5.59
N TYR A 138 11.51 15.15 6.70
CA TYR A 138 10.64 16.31 6.81
C TYR A 138 10.69 16.96 8.19
N ALA A 139 10.29 18.23 8.22
CA ALA A 139 9.94 18.97 9.41
C ALA A 139 8.44 19.27 9.37
N GLU A 140 7.73 19.03 10.49
CA GLU A 140 6.36 19.44 10.68
C GLU A 140 6.27 20.36 11.91
N PHE A 141 5.57 21.50 11.77
CA PHE A 141 5.44 22.51 12.80
C PHE A 141 4.12 23.27 12.68
N PRO A 142 3.55 23.72 13.80
CA PRO A 142 2.37 24.58 13.79
C PRO A 142 2.72 25.98 13.26
N LEU A 143 1.85 26.52 12.41
CA LEU A 143 1.85 27.92 11.99
C LEU A 143 0.94 28.75 12.91
N VAL A 144 -0.20 28.20 13.21
CA VAL A 144 -1.17 28.66 14.24
C VAL A 144 -1.84 27.43 14.83
N ASN A 145 -2.62 27.58 15.90
CA ASN A 145 -3.19 26.46 16.68
C ASN A 145 -3.91 25.37 15.84
N THR A 146 -4.50 25.73 14.71
CA THR A 146 -5.28 24.81 13.88
C THR A 146 -4.64 24.50 12.53
N LEU A 147 -3.50 25.14 12.22
CA LEU A 147 -2.82 25.01 10.94
C LEU A 147 -1.36 24.61 11.18
N SER A 148 -0.92 23.49 10.61
CA SER A 148 0.48 23.08 10.56
C SER A 148 1.01 23.03 9.14
N ALA A 149 2.33 23.12 9.02
CA ALA A 149 3.06 22.88 7.78
C ALA A 149 3.99 21.69 7.96
N LYS A 150 4.02 20.79 6.97
CA LYS A 150 4.97 19.68 6.84
C LYS A 150 5.75 19.87 5.56
N VAL A 151 7.06 20.04 5.68
CA VAL A 151 7.94 20.40 4.57
C VAL A 151 9.05 19.39 4.42
N GLY A 152 9.27 18.90 3.21
CA GLY A 152 10.32 17.94 2.87
C GLY A 152 9.79 16.68 2.22
N ARG A 153 10.64 15.65 2.17
CA ARG A 153 10.33 14.36 1.56
C ARG A 153 9.42 13.55 2.48
N GLN A 154 8.22 13.23 2.01
CA GLN A 154 7.15 12.65 2.82
C GLN A 154 6.25 11.71 2.04
N VAL A 155 5.66 10.75 2.71
CA VAL A 155 4.56 9.93 2.16
C VAL A 155 3.29 10.78 2.10
N ILE A 156 2.59 10.75 0.97
CA ILE A 156 1.23 11.26 0.81
C ILE A 156 0.32 10.05 0.58
N ALA A 157 -0.52 9.74 1.56
CA ALA A 157 -1.52 8.69 1.49
C ALA A 157 -2.86 9.27 1.94
N LEU A 158 -3.89 9.15 1.10
CA LEU A 158 -5.21 9.73 1.31
C LEU A 158 -6.29 8.67 1.08
N ASP A 159 -7.34 8.74 1.90
CA ASP A 159 -8.53 7.90 1.78
C ASP A 159 -8.19 6.39 1.73
N ASP A 160 -8.57 5.72 0.65
CA ASP A 160 -8.32 4.29 0.44
C ASP A 160 -7.04 3.97 -0.35
N ASP A 161 -6.18 4.96 -0.62
CA ASP A 161 -4.94 4.87 -1.41
C ASP A 161 -5.15 4.75 -2.94
N ARG A 162 -6.34 5.01 -3.47
CA ARG A 162 -6.59 4.87 -4.94
C ARG A 162 -5.90 5.93 -5.78
N ILE A 163 -5.79 7.16 -5.28
CA ILE A 163 -5.19 8.29 -6.01
C ILE A 163 -3.83 8.65 -5.44
N PHE A 164 -3.74 8.79 -4.10
CA PHE A 164 -2.50 8.97 -3.37
C PHE A 164 -2.35 7.85 -2.36
N GLY A 165 -1.33 7.03 -2.53
CA GLY A 165 -1.04 5.89 -1.66
C GLY A 165 0.45 5.73 -1.38
N SER A 166 0.77 5.15 -0.22
CA SER A 166 2.14 4.94 0.26
C SER A 166 2.95 3.96 -0.60
N LEU A 167 2.26 3.12 -1.37
CA LEU A 167 2.86 2.02 -2.14
C LEU A 167 3.76 1.12 -1.26
N ASP A 168 3.42 0.93 0.01
CA ASP A 168 4.29 0.22 0.95
C ASP A 168 4.50 -1.27 0.61
N TRP A 169 3.60 -1.87 -0.18
CA TRP A 169 3.80 -3.19 -0.77
C TRP A 169 5.10 -3.27 -1.59
N HIS A 170 5.35 -2.29 -2.45
CA HIS A 170 6.57 -2.22 -3.22
C HIS A 170 7.80 -2.11 -2.29
N PRO A 171 8.92 -2.78 -2.58
CA PRO A 171 10.10 -2.73 -1.71
C PRO A 171 10.54 -1.30 -1.35
N ALA A 172 10.51 -0.37 -2.30
CA ALA A 172 10.93 1.02 -2.06
C ALA A 172 9.87 1.88 -1.34
N GLY A 173 8.57 1.62 -1.55
CA GLY A 173 7.50 2.56 -1.15
C GLY A 173 7.46 3.79 -2.05
N ARG A 174 6.64 4.79 -1.69
CA ARG A 174 6.52 6.07 -2.42
C ARG A 174 6.59 7.23 -1.46
N SER A 175 7.36 8.25 -1.83
CA SER A 175 7.43 9.54 -1.14
C SER A 175 7.46 10.69 -2.15
N HIS A 176 7.11 11.87 -1.71
CA HIS A 176 7.03 13.10 -2.50
C HIS A 176 7.84 14.21 -1.82
N ASP A 177 8.58 15.00 -2.59
CA ASP A 177 9.22 16.22 -2.10
C ASP A 177 8.19 17.34 -2.17
N ALA A 178 7.61 17.71 -1.02
CA ALA A 178 6.42 18.54 -0.99
C ALA A 178 6.32 19.43 0.27
N VAL A 179 5.51 20.48 0.14
CA VAL A 179 4.92 21.21 1.26
C VAL A 179 3.49 20.73 1.43
N ASN A 180 3.13 20.34 2.64
CA ASN A 180 1.77 19.96 3.03
C ASN A 180 1.31 20.96 4.11
N LEU A 181 0.22 21.67 3.84
CA LEU A 181 -0.48 22.49 4.81
C LEU A 181 -1.67 21.67 5.34
N ASN A 182 -1.72 21.47 6.64
CA ASN A 182 -2.79 20.73 7.31
C ASN A 182 -3.58 21.66 8.22
N TRP A 183 -4.84 21.91 7.89
CA TRP A 183 -5.74 22.78 8.64
C TRP A 183 -6.89 21.99 9.25
N THR A 184 -7.03 22.06 10.57
CA THR A 184 -8.08 21.39 11.35
C THR A 184 -8.96 22.43 12.07
N PRO A 185 -9.85 23.14 11.32
CA PRO A 185 -10.67 24.22 11.91
C PRO A 185 -11.65 23.73 12.96
N SER A 186 -11.98 22.44 12.97
CA SER A 186 -12.83 21.81 13.98
C SER A 186 -12.53 20.28 14.00
N GLU A 187 -13.08 19.58 15.01
CA GLU A 187 -12.97 18.12 15.12
C GLU A 187 -13.58 17.36 13.91
N LYS A 188 -14.49 18.00 13.19
CA LYS A 188 -15.16 17.40 12.03
C LYS A 188 -14.40 17.60 10.72
N TRP A 189 -13.58 18.64 10.59
CA TRP A 189 -12.93 19.02 9.35
C TRP A 189 -11.41 18.88 9.41
N THR A 190 -10.85 18.22 8.43
CA THR A 190 -9.42 18.24 8.12
C THR A 190 -9.23 18.64 6.67
N LEU A 191 -8.54 19.76 6.43
CA LEU A 191 -8.25 20.28 5.10
C LEU A 191 -6.74 20.21 4.88
N ARG A 192 -6.32 19.64 3.74
CA ARG A 192 -4.90 19.50 3.40
C ARG A 192 -4.63 20.10 2.03
N GLY A 193 -3.54 20.87 1.93
CA GLY A 193 -3.04 21.41 0.68
C GLY A 193 -1.64 20.87 0.41
N PHE A 194 -1.41 20.24 -0.74
CA PHE A 194 -0.13 19.68 -1.14
C PHE A 194 0.44 20.44 -2.33
N PHE A 195 1.72 20.82 -2.24
CA PHE A 195 2.44 21.57 -3.27
C PHE A 195 3.80 20.91 -3.47
N ALA A 196 4.08 20.46 -4.68
CA ALA A 196 5.36 19.88 -5.04
C ALA A 196 5.84 20.42 -6.39
N TYR A 197 7.15 20.53 -6.55
CA TYR A 197 7.81 20.92 -7.77
C TYR A 197 9.09 20.12 -7.96
N ASN A 198 9.18 19.37 -9.06
CA ASN A 198 10.35 18.58 -9.43
C ASN A 198 11.14 19.29 -10.54
N GLN A 199 12.45 19.22 -10.49
CA GLN A 199 13.32 19.80 -11.51
C GLN A 199 13.04 19.17 -12.88
N SER A 200 13.01 19.99 -13.92
CA SER A 200 12.95 19.51 -15.30
C SER A 200 14.24 18.75 -15.66
N GLY A 201 14.14 17.63 -16.33
CA GLY A 201 15.28 16.77 -16.65
C GLY A 201 15.50 15.63 -15.65
N SER A 202 14.81 15.61 -14.53
CA SER A 202 14.70 14.45 -13.63
C SER A 202 13.79 13.34 -14.21
N THR A 203 13.68 13.24 -15.51
CA THR A 203 12.90 12.19 -16.20
C THR A 203 13.59 10.82 -16.18
N THR A 204 14.80 10.76 -15.69
CA THR A 204 15.39 9.49 -15.31
C THR A 204 14.87 9.15 -13.93
N THR A 205 13.68 8.58 -13.85
CA THR A 205 13.34 7.72 -12.73
C THR A 205 14.52 6.78 -12.58
N PRO A 206 15.27 6.81 -11.47
CA PRO A 206 16.15 5.71 -11.17
C PRO A 206 15.21 4.51 -11.12
N THR A 207 15.16 3.77 -12.22
CA THR A 207 14.58 2.44 -12.19
C THR A 207 15.27 1.80 -11.02
N LEU A 208 14.53 1.54 -9.96
CA LEU A 208 14.96 0.56 -8.99
C LEU A 208 15.22 -0.67 -9.83
N ASN A 209 16.47 -0.84 -10.23
CA ASN A 209 16.96 -2.10 -10.73
C ASN A 209 16.95 -3.07 -9.55
N VAL A 210 15.75 -3.38 -9.10
CA VAL A 210 15.51 -4.63 -8.41
C VAL A 210 15.75 -5.64 -9.49
N ASN A 211 17.02 -6.03 -9.66
CA ASN A 211 17.44 -6.86 -10.77
C ASN A 211 16.56 -8.09 -10.82
N THR A 212 15.64 -8.08 -11.74
CA THR A 212 15.00 -9.31 -12.14
C THR A 212 16.09 -10.15 -12.73
N PRO A 213 16.26 -11.40 -12.29
CA PRO A 213 17.18 -12.32 -12.92
C PRO A 213 16.98 -12.29 -14.43
N SER A 214 18.09 -12.30 -15.20
CA SER A 214 18.04 -12.14 -16.65
C SER A 214 17.06 -13.12 -17.31
N GLY A 215 16.27 -12.65 -18.26
CA GLY A 215 15.25 -13.43 -18.95
C GLY A 215 13.97 -13.69 -18.18
N GLN A 216 13.78 -13.02 -17.04
CA GLN A 216 12.67 -13.20 -16.13
C GLN A 216 11.65 -12.09 -16.21
N ASN A 217 10.60 -12.17 -15.39
CA ASN A 217 9.57 -11.16 -15.27
C ASN A 217 10.18 -9.77 -15.00
N PHE A 218 9.78 -8.81 -15.80
CA PHE A 218 10.25 -7.45 -15.61
C PHE A 218 9.62 -6.80 -14.36
N THR A 219 10.33 -5.85 -13.77
CA THR A 219 9.76 -4.96 -12.78
C THR A 219 9.28 -3.71 -13.50
N PRO A 220 7.97 -3.42 -13.51
CA PRO A 220 7.45 -2.30 -14.27
C PRO A 220 7.91 -0.97 -13.68
N GLY A 221 8.05 0.05 -14.52
CA GLY A 221 8.19 1.42 -14.09
C GLY A 221 6.96 1.88 -13.33
N LEU A 222 7.15 2.60 -12.23
CA LEU A 222 6.09 3.00 -11.31
C LEU A 222 5.55 4.40 -11.63
N GLY A 223 4.91 4.52 -12.79
CA GLY A 223 4.21 5.73 -13.19
C GLY A 223 5.11 6.79 -13.85
N GLN A 224 4.48 7.89 -14.23
CA GLN A 224 5.16 9.06 -14.78
C GLN A 224 5.34 10.10 -13.68
N ASP A 225 6.57 10.62 -13.56
CA ASP A 225 6.87 11.71 -12.65
C ASP A 225 6.18 12.98 -13.15
N TYR A 226 5.48 13.66 -12.26
CA TYR A 226 5.00 15.01 -12.51
C TYR A 226 6.12 16.03 -12.29
N GLN A 227 6.08 17.14 -12.99
CA GLN A 227 6.94 18.28 -12.70
C GLN A 227 6.40 19.10 -11.53
N HIS A 228 5.11 19.35 -11.51
CA HIS A 228 4.47 20.03 -10.39
C HIS A 228 3.14 19.37 -10.01
N LEU A 229 2.84 19.45 -8.72
CA LEU A 229 1.62 18.96 -8.12
C LEU A 229 1.02 20.06 -7.25
N GLN A 230 -0.26 20.32 -7.44
CA GLN A 230 -1.11 21.04 -6.49
C GLN A 230 -2.30 20.13 -6.17
N ALA A 231 -2.51 19.83 -4.89
CA ALA A 231 -3.67 19.05 -4.48
C ALA A 231 -4.34 19.65 -3.24
N LEU A 232 -5.65 19.55 -3.20
CA LEU A 232 -6.48 19.93 -2.07
C LEU A 232 -7.32 18.72 -1.68
N HIS A 233 -7.29 18.39 -0.40
CA HIS A 233 -8.08 17.30 0.17
C HIS A 233 -8.89 17.83 1.36
N ALA A 234 -10.19 17.62 1.35
CA ALA A 234 -11.09 17.98 2.42
C ALA A 234 -11.71 16.69 2.98
N HIS A 235 -11.48 16.41 4.26
CA HIS A 235 -12.06 15.29 4.96
C HIS A 235 -13.09 15.80 5.99
N TYR A 236 -14.27 15.22 5.98
CA TYR A 236 -15.37 15.58 6.86
C TYR A 236 -15.91 14.36 7.61
N ASN A 237 -15.81 14.38 8.93
CA ASN A 237 -16.45 13.42 9.81
C ASN A 237 -17.93 13.78 9.98
N ILE A 238 -18.82 13.17 9.18
CA ILE A 238 -20.28 13.34 9.30
C ILE A 238 -20.72 12.85 10.70
N SER A 239 -20.19 11.67 11.08
CA SER A 239 -20.31 11.06 12.41
C SER A 239 -19.11 10.12 12.62
N GLU A 240 -19.01 9.48 13.79
CA GLU A 240 -18.00 8.43 14.04
C GLU A 240 -18.10 7.23 13.06
N ALA A 241 -19.27 7.00 12.50
CA ALA A 241 -19.55 5.89 11.59
C ALA A 241 -19.51 6.29 10.10
N HIS A 242 -19.51 7.58 9.77
CA HIS A 242 -19.66 8.08 8.41
C HIS A 242 -18.66 9.17 8.09
N GLN A 243 -17.90 9.01 7.06
CA GLN A 243 -16.84 9.93 6.63
C GLN A 243 -16.96 10.22 5.13
N LEU A 244 -16.70 11.45 4.74
CA LEU A 244 -16.68 11.92 3.37
C LEU A 244 -15.39 12.69 3.12
N SER A 245 -14.70 12.39 2.03
CA SER A 245 -13.57 13.19 1.56
C SER A 245 -13.84 13.71 0.16
N LEU A 246 -13.31 14.91 -0.10
CA LEU A 246 -13.26 15.51 -1.44
C LEU A 246 -11.79 15.73 -1.82
N LEU A 247 -11.45 15.43 -3.06
CA LEU A 247 -10.11 15.60 -3.61
C LEU A 247 -10.15 16.43 -4.89
N PHE A 248 -9.24 17.39 -4.98
CA PHE A 248 -8.80 18.02 -6.22
C PHE A 248 -7.29 17.84 -6.33
N ALA A 249 -6.78 17.44 -7.50
CA ALA A 249 -5.35 17.39 -7.78
C ALA A 249 -5.08 17.85 -9.21
N ASN A 250 -4.07 18.70 -9.38
CA ASN A 250 -3.53 19.12 -10.66
C ASN A 250 -2.10 18.62 -10.78
N LEU A 251 -1.84 17.81 -11.80
CA LEU A 251 -0.51 17.32 -12.16
C LEU A 251 -0.05 18.01 -13.42
N GLY A 252 1.10 18.67 -13.34
CA GLY A 252 1.76 19.26 -14.50
C GLY A 252 2.87 18.37 -15.03
N TYR A 253 2.93 18.21 -16.33
CA TYR A 253 3.94 17.45 -17.05
C TYR A 253 4.63 18.38 -18.04
N ARG A 254 5.96 18.38 -18.05
CA ARG A 254 6.72 19.08 -19.08
C ARG A 254 7.13 18.11 -20.18
N THR A 255 6.61 18.33 -21.38
CA THR A 255 6.92 17.50 -22.56
C THR A 255 8.08 18.04 -23.38
N ASN A 256 8.32 19.36 -23.29
CA ASN A 256 9.44 20.08 -23.93
C ASN A 256 9.61 21.43 -23.22
N ASP A 257 10.62 22.21 -23.60
CA ASP A 257 10.93 23.50 -22.97
C ASP A 257 9.86 24.59 -23.10
N SER A 258 8.79 24.36 -23.84
CA SER A 258 7.81 25.36 -24.19
C SER A 258 6.37 25.09 -23.79
N ALA A 259 6.03 23.88 -23.29
CA ALA A 259 4.64 23.55 -22.99
C ALA A 259 4.49 22.64 -21.75
N ASP A 260 3.82 23.15 -20.74
CA ASP A 260 3.35 22.36 -19.61
C ASP A 260 1.96 21.80 -19.91
N GLN A 261 1.81 20.48 -19.76
CA GLN A 261 0.53 19.79 -19.88
C GLN A 261 -0.04 19.57 -18.47
N ASN A 262 -1.30 19.90 -18.27
CA ASN A 262 -1.93 19.82 -16.96
C ASN A 262 -3.10 18.84 -16.97
N MET A 263 -3.08 17.86 -16.09
CA MET A 263 -4.16 16.91 -15.84
C MET A 263 -4.80 17.20 -14.48
N GLN A 264 -6.09 17.51 -14.48
CA GLN A 264 -6.88 17.68 -13.26
C GLN A 264 -7.60 16.38 -12.90
N THR A 265 -7.57 16.03 -11.63
CA THR A 265 -8.35 14.94 -11.03
C THR A 265 -9.18 15.51 -9.89
N PHE A 266 -10.46 15.24 -9.88
CA PHE A 266 -11.36 15.63 -8.79
C PHE A 266 -12.37 14.53 -8.51
N GLY A 267 -12.79 14.43 -7.27
CA GLY A 267 -13.76 13.42 -6.86
C GLY A 267 -13.98 13.35 -5.36
N ALA A 268 -14.64 12.27 -4.97
CA ALA A 268 -15.05 12.03 -3.60
C ALA A 268 -14.81 10.57 -3.19
N HIS A 269 -14.56 10.39 -1.90
CA HIS A 269 -14.50 9.11 -1.23
C HIS A 269 -15.40 9.13 0.01
N TYR A 270 -16.23 8.10 0.17
CA TYR A 270 -17.14 7.95 1.29
C TYR A 270 -16.94 6.60 1.94
N THR A 271 -16.93 6.58 3.28
CA THR A 271 -16.95 5.36 4.07
C THR A 271 -18.07 5.38 5.08
N GLY A 272 -18.68 4.23 5.31
CA GLY A 272 -19.74 4.07 6.29
C GLY A 272 -19.66 2.74 7.02
N LYS A 273 -20.16 2.75 8.26
CA LYS A 273 -20.27 1.56 9.10
C LYS A 273 -21.61 1.56 9.82
N SER A 274 -22.28 0.41 9.84
CA SER A 274 -23.53 0.19 10.59
C SER A 274 -23.55 -1.23 11.13
N ASN A 275 -23.41 -1.40 12.45
CA ASN A 275 -23.28 -2.69 13.12
C ASN A 275 -22.16 -3.56 12.47
N GLN A 276 -22.54 -4.68 11.86
CA GLN A 276 -21.63 -5.61 11.16
C GLN A 276 -21.35 -5.24 9.71
N LEU A 277 -22.08 -4.26 9.16
CA LEU A 277 -21.93 -3.80 7.77
C LEU A 277 -20.93 -2.68 7.68
N THR A 278 -19.97 -2.78 6.75
CA THR A 278 -19.07 -1.70 6.33
C THR A 278 -19.27 -1.47 4.84
N TYR A 279 -19.16 -0.24 4.38
CA TYR A 279 -19.30 0.08 2.97
C TYR A 279 -18.48 1.30 2.59
N GLY A 280 -18.09 1.35 1.33
CA GLY A 280 -17.31 2.44 0.77
C GLY A 280 -17.71 2.72 -0.67
N ALA A 281 -17.54 3.97 -1.07
CA ALA A 281 -17.73 4.42 -2.44
C ALA A 281 -16.69 5.48 -2.81
N SER A 282 -16.15 5.40 -4.02
CA SER A 282 -15.25 6.40 -4.59
C SER A 282 -15.70 6.76 -5.99
N ALA A 283 -15.63 8.04 -6.35
CA ALA A 283 -15.87 8.51 -7.70
C ALA A 283 -14.89 9.62 -8.03
N TYR A 284 -14.16 9.48 -9.14
CA TYR A 284 -13.18 10.46 -9.61
C TYR A 284 -13.32 10.71 -11.10
N MET A 285 -13.03 11.94 -11.52
CA MET A 285 -12.98 12.37 -12.92
C MET A 285 -11.63 12.99 -13.23
N GLN A 286 -11.18 12.84 -14.48
CA GLN A 286 -9.93 13.43 -14.98
C GLN A 286 -10.21 14.23 -16.25
N THR A 287 -9.63 15.43 -16.32
CA THR A 287 -9.75 16.38 -17.44
C THR A 287 -8.42 17.08 -17.71
N GLY A 288 -8.37 17.99 -18.67
CA GLY A 288 -7.16 18.69 -19.09
C GLY A 288 -6.37 17.91 -20.14
N LYS A 289 -5.05 17.78 -19.96
CA LYS A 289 -4.17 17.07 -20.89
C LYS A 289 -3.28 16.07 -20.16
N ASN A 290 -3.07 14.92 -20.78
CA ASN A 290 -2.12 13.95 -20.30
C ASN A 290 -0.66 14.35 -20.65
N ALA A 291 0.33 13.59 -20.20
CA ALA A 291 1.75 13.88 -20.43
C ALA A 291 2.15 13.93 -21.91
N THR A 292 1.38 13.36 -22.82
CA THR A 292 1.62 13.42 -24.29
C THR A 292 0.90 14.56 -24.98
N GLY A 293 0.12 15.37 -24.24
CA GLY A 293 -0.65 16.49 -24.75
C GLY A 293 -2.04 16.15 -25.27
N ALA A 294 -2.46 14.88 -25.21
CA ALA A 294 -3.82 14.48 -25.60
C ALA A 294 -4.85 14.95 -24.55
N ASP A 295 -6.02 15.39 -25.04
CA ASP A 295 -7.11 15.82 -24.17
C ASP A 295 -7.60 14.66 -23.28
N LYS A 296 -7.62 14.88 -21.97
CA LYS A 296 -8.04 13.92 -20.96
C LYS A 296 -9.54 13.98 -20.72
N SER A 297 -10.21 12.83 -20.76
CA SER A 297 -11.63 12.71 -20.43
C SER A 297 -11.91 11.33 -19.86
N ALA A 298 -11.59 11.14 -18.58
CA ALA A 298 -11.61 9.83 -17.93
C ALA A 298 -12.35 9.88 -16.59
N TYR A 299 -12.85 8.74 -16.14
CA TYR A 299 -13.55 8.63 -14.86
C TYR A 299 -13.39 7.23 -14.26
N MET A 300 -13.54 7.15 -12.94
CA MET A 300 -13.61 5.89 -12.22
C MET A 300 -14.72 5.92 -11.18
N PHE A 301 -15.26 4.73 -10.90
CA PHE A 301 -16.15 4.45 -9.78
C PHE A 301 -15.72 3.18 -9.08
N ALA A 302 -15.81 3.18 -7.76
CA ALA A 302 -15.60 1.99 -6.95
C ALA A 302 -16.63 1.95 -5.84
N VAL A 303 -17.23 0.80 -5.61
CA VAL A 303 -18.12 0.57 -4.47
C VAL A 303 -17.80 -0.79 -3.85
N ASN A 304 -17.92 -0.87 -2.54
CA ASN A 304 -17.78 -2.13 -1.81
C ASN A 304 -18.71 -2.15 -0.60
N ALA A 305 -19.06 -3.37 -0.19
CA ALA A 305 -19.79 -3.63 1.04
C ALA A 305 -19.26 -4.90 1.69
N GLY A 306 -18.95 -4.83 2.97
CA GLY A 306 -18.46 -5.93 3.78
C GLY A 306 -19.43 -6.24 4.92
N TYR A 307 -19.73 -7.51 5.15
CA TYR A 307 -20.55 -7.95 6.26
C TYR A 307 -19.81 -8.96 7.13
N LYS A 308 -19.81 -8.71 8.44
CA LYS A 308 -19.19 -9.58 9.43
C LYS A 308 -20.25 -10.53 10.01
N PHE A 309 -20.29 -11.78 9.53
CA PHE A 309 -21.24 -12.80 9.96
C PHE A 309 -20.97 -13.30 11.38
N SER A 310 -19.69 -13.30 11.77
CA SER A 310 -19.25 -13.72 13.11
C SER A 310 -17.92 -13.04 13.46
N PRO A 311 -17.41 -13.17 14.70
CA PRO A 311 -16.07 -12.66 15.06
C PRO A 311 -14.93 -13.28 14.25
N ILE A 312 -15.15 -14.42 13.58
CA ILE A 312 -14.13 -15.15 12.82
C ILE A 312 -14.33 -15.10 11.32
N PHE A 313 -15.53 -14.71 10.82
CA PHE A 313 -15.83 -14.77 9.39
C PHE A 313 -16.54 -13.53 8.89
N GLY A 314 -16.07 -12.99 7.76
CA GLY A 314 -16.71 -11.90 7.03
C GLY A 314 -16.53 -12.03 5.53
N LEU A 315 -17.44 -11.45 4.76
CA LEU A 315 -17.37 -11.32 3.31
C LEU A 315 -17.39 -9.84 2.93
N THR A 316 -16.66 -9.51 1.87
CA THR A 316 -16.70 -8.20 1.22
C THR A 316 -16.89 -8.39 -0.27
N ALA A 317 -17.92 -7.80 -0.85
CA ALA A 317 -18.10 -7.72 -2.29
C ALA A 317 -17.86 -6.29 -2.75
N GLY A 318 -17.29 -6.14 -3.94
CA GLY A 318 -17.08 -4.83 -4.53
C GLY A 318 -16.96 -4.88 -6.04
N ILE A 319 -16.94 -3.71 -6.63
CA ILE A 319 -16.75 -3.51 -8.06
C ILE A 319 -15.98 -2.21 -8.29
N ASP A 320 -14.97 -2.29 -9.14
CA ASP A 320 -14.20 -1.14 -9.63
C ASP A 320 -14.47 -0.98 -11.12
N TYR A 321 -14.70 0.25 -11.55
CA TYR A 321 -14.81 0.65 -12.94
C TYR A 321 -13.85 1.79 -13.24
N LEU A 322 -12.93 1.58 -14.15
CA LEU A 322 -12.00 2.59 -14.63
C LEU A 322 -12.19 2.72 -16.14
N SER A 323 -12.52 3.92 -16.62
CA SER A 323 -12.78 4.18 -18.05
C SER A 323 -11.55 3.93 -18.92
N GLY A 324 -11.76 3.67 -20.20
CA GLY A 324 -10.75 3.49 -21.24
C GLY A 324 -11.23 3.94 -22.60
N ASN A 325 -10.37 3.85 -23.61
CA ASN A 325 -10.72 4.08 -24.99
C ASN A 325 -11.27 2.81 -25.62
N ALA A 326 -12.39 2.89 -26.32
CA ALA A 326 -12.87 1.81 -27.14
C ALA A 326 -11.86 1.52 -28.28
N SER A 327 -11.79 0.29 -28.75
CA SER A 327 -10.88 -0.11 -29.84
C SER A 327 -11.17 0.61 -31.17
N ASP A 328 -12.39 1.09 -31.35
CA ASP A 328 -12.84 1.89 -32.49
C ASP A 328 -12.95 3.40 -32.19
N ASP A 329 -12.33 3.85 -31.08
CA ASP A 329 -12.40 5.28 -30.71
C ASP A 329 -11.49 6.14 -31.60
N THR A 330 -12.09 7.04 -32.34
CA THR A 330 -11.42 7.99 -33.24
C THR A 330 -11.41 9.42 -32.70
N SER A 331 -11.84 9.63 -31.45
CA SER A 331 -11.98 10.99 -30.87
C SER A 331 -10.66 11.71 -30.64
N GLY A 332 -9.53 11.00 -30.62
CA GLY A 332 -8.21 11.53 -30.25
C GLY A 332 -8.06 11.86 -28.76
N LYS A 333 -9.08 11.61 -27.94
CA LYS A 333 -9.06 11.85 -26.49
C LYS A 333 -8.47 10.67 -25.74
N ASP A 334 -7.77 10.93 -24.66
CA ASP A 334 -7.36 9.92 -23.69
C ASP A 334 -8.46 9.71 -22.63
N LYS A 335 -9.22 8.62 -22.78
CA LYS A 335 -10.30 8.22 -21.86
C LYS A 335 -9.85 7.20 -20.81
N LYS A 336 -8.56 6.81 -20.79
CA LYS A 336 -8.02 5.88 -19.81
C LYS A 336 -7.88 6.56 -18.45
N PHE A 337 -8.57 6.10 -17.44
CA PHE A 337 -8.34 6.61 -16.09
C PHE A 337 -6.92 6.29 -15.61
N ASN A 338 -6.25 7.26 -15.01
CA ASN A 338 -4.88 7.12 -14.49
C ASN A 338 -4.86 7.32 -12.96
N PRO A 339 -4.79 6.24 -12.17
CA PRO A 339 -4.60 6.32 -10.71
C PRO A 339 -3.12 6.62 -10.37
N PHE A 340 -2.63 7.76 -10.78
CA PHE A 340 -1.20 8.15 -10.94
C PHE A 340 -0.29 7.89 -9.74
N SER A 341 -0.76 8.10 -8.51
CA SER A 341 0.00 7.86 -7.27
C SER A 341 -0.68 6.83 -6.35
N GLY A 342 -1.59 6.02 -6.90
CA GLY A 342 -2.31 5.00 -6.15
C GLY A 342 -1.45 3.80 -5.75
N THR A 343 -1.86 3.10 -4.70
CA THR A 343 -1.36 1.77 -4.32
C THR A 343 -2.16 0.71 -5.09
N ASN A 344 -1.97 0.65 -6.40
CA ASN A 344 -2.83 -0.11 -7.33
C ASN A 344 -2.82 -1.61 -7.08
N HIS A 345 -1.71 -2.18 -6.57
CA HIS A 345 -1.61 -3.57 -6.11
C HIS A 345 -2.72 -3.95 -5.11
N LYS A 346 -3.25 -3.00 -4.36
CA LYS A 346 -4.31 -3.23 -3.36
C LYS A 346 -5.68 -3.56 -3.97
N PHE A 347 -5.91 -3.24 -5.27
CA PHE A 347 -7.25 -3.18 -5.84
C PHE A 347 -7.50 -4.12 -7.02
N TYR A 348 -6.52 -4.28 -7.92
CA TYR A 348 -6.76 -4.85 -9.26
C TYR A 348 -6.09 -6.22 -9.43
N GLY A 349 -6.07 -7.03 -8.34
CA GLY A 349 -5.43 -8.32 -8.27
C GLY A 349 -3.94 -8.25 -7.95
N PHE A 350 -3.42 -9.18 -7.19
CA PHE A 350 -2.03 -9.18 -6.71
C PHE A 350 -1.03 -9.67 -7.76
N MET A 351 -1.49 -10.27 -8.87
CA MET A 351 -0.62 -10.55 -10.02
C MET A 351 -0.16 -9.28 -10.76
N ASP A 352 -0.71 -8.10 -10.39
CA ASP A 352 -0.32 -6.78 -10.89
C ASP A 352 -0.44 -6.64 -12.43
N TYR A 353 -1.46 -7.26 -13.03
CA TYR A 353 -1.67 -7.19 -14.47
C TYR A 353 -2.22 -5.85 -14.94
N TYR A 354 -2.85 -5.08 -14.04
CA TYR A 354 -3.52 -3.83 -14.36
C TYR A 354 -3.06 -2.71 -13.42
N TYR A 355 -2.77 -1.54 -13.99
CA TYR A 355 -2.39 -0.30 -13.29
C TYR A 355 -1.09 -0.36 -12.48
N VAL A 356 -0.33 -1.45 -12.61
CA VAL A 356 1.05 -1.56 -12.10
C VAL A 356 1.98 -1.73 -13.30
N GLY A 357 2.58 -0.61 -13.76
CA GLY A 357 3.41 -0.57 -14.96
C GLY A 357 2.69 -0.77 -16.30
N PHE A 358 1.37 -0.99 -16.27
CA PHE A 358 0.56 -1.18 -17.45
C PHE A 358 -0.86 -0.61 -17.24
N THR A 359 -1.24 0.37 -18.04
CA THR A 359 -2.60 0.92 -18.04
C THR A 359 -3.39 0.31 -19.20
N PRO A 360 -4.49 -0.44 -18.95
CA PRO A 360 -5.30 -1.04 -20.01
C PRO A 360 -5.88 0.04 -20.94
N SER A 361 -5.67 -0.12 -22.25
CA SER A 361 -6.22 0.84 -23.23
C SER A 361 -7.74 0.96 -23.15
N VAL A 362 -8.40 -0.15 -22.90
CA VAL A 362 -9.87 -0.27 -22.83
C VAL A 362 -10.44 -0.06 -21.43
N GLY A 363 -9.62 0.38 -20.48
CA GLY A 363 -10.02 0.48 -19.07
C GLY A 363 -10.27 -0.87 -18.42
N LEU A 364 -10.85 -0.86 -17.22
CA LEU A 364 -11.06 -2.07 -16.43
C LEU A 364 -12.41 -2.03 -15.71
N LEU A 365 -13.13 -3.13 -15.79
CA LEU A 365 -14.24 -3.50 -14.90
C LEU A 365 -13.78 -4.70 -14.06
N ASN A 366 -13.81 -4.54 -12.74
CA ASN A 366 -13.29 -5.52 -11.77
C ASN A 366 -14.29 -5.75 -10.65
N PRO A 367 -15.33 -6.59 -10.82
CA PRO A 367 -16.07 -7.13 -9.69
C PRO A 367 -15.20 -8.14 -8.91
N TYR A 368 -15.30 -8.10 -7.57
CA TYR A 368 -14.54 -8.98 -6.71
C TYR A 368 -15.33 -9.41 -5.47
N LEU A 369 -14.90 -10.53 -4.89
CA LEU A 369 -15.43 -11.07 -3.64
C LEU A 369 -14.28 -11.51 -2.75
N THR A 370 -14.22 -10.98 -1.52
CA THR A 370 -13.21 -11.32 -0.53
C THR A 370 -13.84 -12.01 0.67
N ALA A 371 -13.35 -13.19 1.02
CA ALA A 371 -13.64 -13.87 2.28
C ALA A 371 -12.49 -13.62 3.26
N ASN A 372 -12.83 -13.23 4.49
CA ASN A 372 -11.87 -13.02 5.58
C ASN A 372 -12.18 -14.00 6.70
N VAL A 373 -11.16 -14.76 7.12
CA VAL A 373 -11.26 -15.74 8.20
C VAL A 373 -10.19 -15.45 9.24
N ARG A 374 -10.59 -15.21 10.47
CA ARG A 374 -9.69 -15.19 11.62
C ARG A 374 -9.32 -16.63 11.98
N THR A 375 -8.09 -17.03 11.69
CA THR A 375 -7.60 -18.41 11.89
C THR A 375 -7.03 -18.65 13.29
N GLY A 376 -6.81 -17.58 14.06
CA GLY A 376 -6.32 -17.63 15.44
C GLY A 376 -6.34 -16.23 16.06
N GLU A 377 -5.88 -16.11 17.30
CA GLU A 377 -5.80 -14.80 17.98
C GLU A 377 -4.87 -13.81 17.28
N LYS A 378 -3.82 -14.34 16.65
CA LYS A 378 -2.76 -13.55 16.01
C LYS A 378 -2.67 -13.77 14.51
N SER A 379 -3.66 -14.43 13.90
CA SER A 379 -3.61 -14.79 12.49
C SER A 379 -4.95 -14.64 11.79
N ASN A 380 -4.88 -14.31 10.51
CA ASN A 380 -6.01 -14.27 9.60
C ASN A 380 -5.63 -14.77 8.21
N LEU A 381 -6.62 -15.26 7.49
CA LEU A 381 -6.55 -15.63 6.09
C LEU A 381 -7.57 -14.81 5.33
N SER A 382 -7.17 -14.21 4.21
CA SER A 382 -8.08 -13.64 3.23
C SER A 382 -7.99 -14.39 1.90
N ALA A 383 -9.13 -14.55 1.24
CA ALA A 383 -9.23 -15.13 -0.10
C ALA A 383 -10.07 -14.18 -0.95
N THR A 384 -9.51 -13.68 -2.05
CA THR A 384 -10.20 -12.78 -2.98
C THR A 384 -10.29 -13.41 -4.35
N TYR A 385 -11.47 -13.38 -4.96
CA TYR A 385 -11.69 -13.69 -6.36
C TYR A 385 -11.94 -12.40 -7.12
N HIS A 386 -11.22 -12.18 -8.21
CA HIS A 386 -11.40 -11.09 -9.15
C HIS A 386 -11.84 -11.62 -10.50
N PHE A 387 -12.81 -10.94 -11.11
CA PHE A 387 -13.14 -11.11 -12.52
C PHE A 387 -12.81 -9.81 -13.28
N PHE A 388 -12.05 -9.92 -14.36
CA PHE A 388 -11.63 -8.76 -15.14
C PHE A 388 -12.32 -8.71 -16.49
N ALA A 389 -12.86 -7.54 -16.82
CA ALA A 389 -13.48 -7.26 -18.11
C ALA A 389 -13.03 -5.88 -18.63
N PRO A 390 -13.05 -5.64 -19.95
CA PRO A 390 -12.82 -4.31 -20.50
C PRO A 390 -13.98 -3.38 -20.13
N ALA A 391 -13.66 -2.15 -19.71
CA ALA A 391 -14.65 -1.12 -19.40
C ALA A 391 -15.23 -0.47 -20.69
N ALA A 392 -14.46 -0.48 -21.77
CA ALA A 392 -14.87 0.01 -23.08
C ALA A 392 -14.89 -1.13 -24.11
N LYS A 393 -15.50 -0.90 -25.27
CA LYS A 393 -15.55 -1.86 -26.36
C LYS A 393 -14.14 -2.32 -26.73
N PHE A 394 -13.90 -3.65 -26.69
CA PHE A 394 -12.65 -4.26 -27.03
C PHE A 394 -12.84 -5.30 -28.15
N GLU A 395 -12.42 -4.91 -29.33
CA GLU A 395 -12.44 -5.74 -30.54
C GLU A 395 -11.10 -5.62 -31.25
N THR A 396 -10.55 -6.75 -31.65
CA THR A 396 -9.37 -6.88 -32.50
C THR A 396 -9.80 -7.59 -33.78
N ASP A 397 -9.53 -8.88 -33.92
CA ASP A 397 -10.10 -9.82 -34.87
C ASP A 397 -11.48 -10.35 -34.42
N LYS A 398 -11.73 -10.33 -33.12
CA LYS A 398 -12.98 -10.72 -32.47
C LYS A 398 -13.28 -9.83 -31.26
N LYS A 399 -14.53 -9.87 -30.80
CA LYS A 399 -14.96 -9.16 -29.58
C LYS A 399 -14.45 -9.90 -28.33
N HIS A 400 -13.85 -9.15 -27.41
CA HIS A 400 -13.41 -9.64 -26.10
C HIS A 400 -14.28 -9.05 -24.99
N SER A 401 -14.97 -9.91 -24.24
CA SER A 401 -15.84 -9.51 -23.12
C SER A 401 -15.23 -9.82 -21.74
N SER A 402 -14.09 -10.50 -21.71
CA SER A 402 -13.36 -10.85 -20.48
C SER A 402 -11.85 -10.69 -20.70
N LEU A 403 -11.17 -10.26 -19.65
CA LEU A 403 -9.72 -10.11 -19.59
C LEU A 403 -9.06 -11.16 -18.67
N GLY A 404 -9.82 -12.17 -18.21
CA GLY A 404 -9.35 -13.22 -17.30
C GLY A 404 -9.94 -13.08 -15.90
N SER A 405 -9.41 -13.89 -14.98
CA SER A 405 -9.77 -13.87 -13.56
C SER A 405 -8.59 -14.24 -12.68
N GLU A 406 -8.64 -13.87 -11.40
CA GLU A 406 -7.55 -14.07 -10.45
C GLU A 406 -8.11 -14.55 -9.10
N ILE A 407 -7.34 -15.39 -8.42
CA ILE A 407 -7.58 -15.77 -7.03
C ILE A 407 -6.35 -15.38 -6.22
N ASP A 408 -6.57 -14.62 -5.16
CA ASP A 408 -5.55 -14.18 -4.21
C ASP A 408 -5.78 -14.77 -2.84
N LEU A 409 -4.77 -15.39 -2.27
CA LEU A 409 -4.78 -15.92 -0.91
C LEU A 409 -3.69 -15.22 -0.10
N VAL A 410 -4.03 -14.65 1.06
CA VAL A 410 -3.06 -14.00 1.95
C VAL A 410 -3.28 -14.47 3.38
N TYR A 411 -2.25 -15.06 3.96
CA TYR A 411 -2.19 -15.40 5.36
C TYR A 411 -1.26 -14.44 6.11
N ASN A 412 -1.76 -13.84 7.17
CA ASN A 412 -1.01 -12.95 8.06
C ASN A 412 -0.90 -13.57 9.45
N LEU A 413 0.31 -13.54 10.01
CA LEU A 413 0.59 -14.02 11.37
C LEU A 413 1.44 -12.99 12.11
N LYS A 414 0.96 -12.53 13.27
CA LYS A 414 1.74 -11.73 14.22
C LYS A 414 2.56 -12.70 15.11
N VAL A 415 3.82 -12.93 14.73
CA VAL A 415 4.74 -13.84 15.44
C VAL A 415 5.11 -13.26 16.81
N GLN A 416 5.49 -11.96 16.83
CA GLN A 416 5.84 -11.18 18.01
C GLN A 416 5.23 -9.77 17.88
N PRO A 417 5.20 -8.95 18.93
CA PRO A 417 4.70 -7.57 18.81
C PRO A 417 5.33 -6.75 17.68
N PHE A 418 6.59 -7.03 17.38
CA PHE A 418 7.40 -6.33 16.37
C PHE A 418 7.80 -7.24 15.18
N ILE A 419 7.26 -8.48 15.09
CA ILE A 419 7.52 -9.42 13.98
C ILE A 419 6.21 -9.89 13.39
N GLY A 420 5.98 -9.57 12.12
CA GLY A 420 4.88 -10.06 11.31
C GLY A 420 5.37 -10.97 10.19
N LEU A 421 4.66 -12.07 9.93
CA LEU A 421 4.84 -12.94 8.78
C LEU A 421 3.61 -12.79 7.87
N GLN A 422 3.85 -12.61 6.59
CA GLN A 422 2.81 -12.64 5.56
C GLN A 422 3.20 -13.68 4.50
N VAL A 423 2.28 -14.58 4.19
CA VAL A 423 2.43 -15.54 3.11
C VAL A 423 1.28 -15.31 2.14
N GLY A 424 1.59 -15.18 0.86
CA GLY A 424 0.60 -14.96 -0.18
C GLY A 424 0.79 -15.89 -1.36
N TYR A 425 -0.31 -16.18 -2.02
CA TYR A 425 -0.36 -16.94 -3.26
C TYR A 425 -1.45 -16.37 -4.16
N SER A 426 -1.08 -16.03 -5.38
CA SER A 426 -2.00 -15.54 -6.40
C SER A 426 -1.92 -16.42 -7.64
N THR A 427 -3.04 -16.63 -8.30
CA THR A 427 -3.10 -17.34 -9.57
C THR A 427 -4.02 -16.63 -10.54
N TYR A 428 -3.54 -16.44 -11.78
CA TYR A 428 -4.25 -15.76 -12.84
C TYR A 428 -4.63 -16.74 -13.96
N PHE A 429 -5.89 -16.71 -14.35
CA PHE A 429 -6.45 -17.49 -15.43
C PHE A 429 -6.61 -16.62 -16.68
N ALA A 430 -5.54 -16.59 -17.47
CA ALA A 430 -5.47 -15.78 -18.68
C ALA A 430 -6.34 -16.38 -19.81
N ASN A 431 -6.99 -15.52 -20.57
CA ASN A 431 -7.80 -15.87 -21.72
C ASN A 431 -7.38 -15.12 -23.00
N ASP A 432 -8.14 -15.27 -24.09
CA ASP A 432 -7.84 -14.58 -25.34
C ASP A 432 -7.89 -13.06 -25.22
N GLY A 433 -8.77 -12.48 -24.38
CA GLY A 433 -8.78 -11.06 -24.11
C GLY A 433 -7.51 -10.58 -23.42
N THR A 434 -6.96 -11.39 -22.47
CA THR A 434 -5.66 -11.11 -21.86
C THR A 434 -4.55 -11.11 -22.92
N LYS A 435 -4.54 -12.12 -23.82
CA LYS A 435 -3.56 -12.21 -24.93
C LYS A 435 -3.61 -10.98 -25.83
N ALA A 436 -4.81 -10.62 -26.26
CA ALA A 436 -5.03 -9.49 -27.15
C ALA A 436 -4.60 -8.15 -26.50
N LEU A 437 -4.94 -7.95 -25.19
CA LEU A 437 -4.61 -6.73 -24.48
C LEU A 437 -3.13 -6.58 -24.16
N LYS A 438 -2.47 -7.70 -23.80
CA LYS A 438 -1.05 -7.71 -23.40
C LYS A 438 -0.09 -7.97 -24.58
N GLY A 439 -0.60 -8.30 -25.75
CA GLY A 439 0.22 -8.64 -26.92
C GLY A 439 1.03 -9.93 -26.75
N THR A 440 0.51 -10.91 -26.00
CA THR A 440 1.21 -12.14 -25.61
C THR A 440 0.60 -13.37 -26.30
N ALA A 441 0.81 -13.52 -27.60
CA ALA A 441 0.19 -14.59 -28.43
C ALA A 441 0.44 -16.01 -27.87
N ASN A 442 1.66 -16.31 -27.41
CA ASN A 442 2.07 -17.63 -26.92
C ASN A 442 2.14 -17.68 -25.39
N GLN A 443 1.23 -17.01 -24.70
CA GLN A 443 1.21 -17.05 -23.24
C GLN A 443 0.83 -18.43 -22.70
N ARG A 444 1.40 -18.81 -21.57
CA ARG A 444 0.97 -19.98 -20.83
C ARG A 444 -0.44 -19.73 -20.25
N GLY A 445 -1.28 -20.78 -20.20
CA GLY A 445 -2.63 -20.68 -19.66
C GLY A 445 -2.68 -20.48 -18.14
N TYR A 446 -1.63 -20.89 -17.43
CA TYR A 446 -1.52 -20.83 -15.98
C TYR A 446 -0.36 -19.94 -15.56
N GLN A 447 -0.65 -18.98 -14.70
CA GLN A 447 0.27 -17.99 -14.14
C GLN A 447 0.08 -17.97 -12.63
N ASP A 448 1.16 -17.86 -11.86
CA ASP A 448 1.06 -17.75 -10.41
C ASP A 448 2.22 -16.97 -9.77
N TRP A 449 1.95 -16.47 -8.59
CA TRP A 449 2.91 -15.73 -7.78
C TRP A 449 2.79 -16.18 -6.33
N PHE A 450 3.87 -16.72 -5.80
CA PHE A 450 4.00 -16.99 -4.38
C PHE A 450 4.95 -15.99 -3.74
N TRP A 451 4.60 -15.52 -2.55
CA TRP A 451 5.53 -14.71 -1.74
C TRP A 451 5.45 -15.08 -0.27
N CYS A 452 6.59 -14.86 0.43
CA CYS A 452 6.69 -14.97 1.87
C CYS A 452 7.50 -13.77 2.38
N SER A 453 6.88 -12.92 3.17
CA SER A 453 7.47 -11.69 3.70
C SER A 453 7.53 -11.72 5.21
N LEU A 454 8.73 -11.49 5.76
CA LEU A 454 8.93 -11.27 7.19
C LEU A 454 9.14 -9.77 7.41
N ASN A 455 8.34 -9.17 8.30
CA ASN A 455 8.43 -7.76 8.63
C ASN A 455 8.85 -7.61 10.10
N ILE A 456 10.05 -7.10 10.34
CA ILE A 456 10.66 -6.95 11.66
C ILE A 456 10.81 -5.46 11.92
N ASN A 457 10.05 -4.91 12.88
CA ASN A 457 9.97 -3.47 13.18
C ASN A 457 10.21 -3.20 14.68
N PRO A 458 11.44 -3.37 15.19
CA PRO A 458 11.73 -3.06 16.58
C PRO A 458 11.86 -1.54 16.81
N LYS A 459 11.37 -1.07 17.96
CA LYS A 459 11.84 0.16 18.57
C LYS A 459 13.19 -0.14 19.22
N LEU A 460 14.25 0.52 18.77
CA LEU A 460 15.62 0.29 19.25
C LEU A 460 15.95 1.12 20.48
N PHE A 461 15.45 2.36 20.49
CA PHE A 461 15.69 3.31 21.57
C PHE A 461 14.56 4.32 21.66
N SER A 462 14.23 4.80 22.84
CA SER A 462 13.33 5.92 23.08
C SER A 462 13.78 6.67 24.31
N ALA A 463 13.85 7.99 24.25
CA ALA A 463 14.16 8.87 25.36
C ALA A 463 13.18 10.05 25.37
N ILE A 464 12.83 10.48 26.55
CA ILE A 464 12.05 11.68 26.85
C ILE A 464 12.95 12.54 27.73
N PHE A 465 13.22 13.80 27.37
CA PHE A 465 14.20 14.66 28.05
C PHE A 465 13.88 16.16 27.90
#